data_5492368adea60567107ca9d56f1cf47c
#
_entry.id   5492368adea60567107ca9d56f1cf47c
#
_cell.length_a   1.000
_cell.length_b   1.000
_cell.length_c   1.000
_cell.angle_alpha   90.00
_cell.angle_beta   90.00
_cell.angle_gamma   90.00
#
_symmetry.space_group_name_H-M   'P 1'
#
loop_
_entity.id
_entity.type
_entity.pdbx_description
1 polymer ?
#
loop_
_entity_poly.entity_id
_entity_poly.type
_entity_poly.pdbx_seq_one_letter_code
_entity_poly.pdbx_strand_id
1 'polypeptide(L)'
;MEKKGRVIGIGEALWDVLPEGKKLGGAPANFAFHAKQMGLDSIAISALGNDDLGDETIAAFDEKELTYLMPRVDYPTGTVQVKLDENGVPAYDIKTNVAWDNIPLTDEMREIARDARAVCWGSLAQRNDVSRNTIHDFVKLTPDNCLR
;
A
#
# COMPACT_ATOMS: atom_id res chain seq x y z
N MET A 1 24.44 3.36 18.35
CA MET A 1 23.54 2.39 17.69
C MET A 1 23.26 2.88 16.30
N GLU A 2 23.64 2.12 15.30
CA GLU A 2 23.21 2.40 13.94
C GLU A 2 21.67 2.36 13.90
N LYS A 3 21.05 3.46 13.48
CA LYS A 3 19.63 3.48 13.16
C LYS A 3 19.41 2.44 12.04
N LYS A 4 18.82 1.31 12.36
CA LYS A 4 18.41 0.36 11.33
C LYS A 4 17.36 1.06 10.49
N GLY A 5 17.70 1.42 9.25
CA GLY A 5 16.79 2.06 8.33
C GLY A 5 15.54 1.20 8.08
N ARG A 6 14.46 1.85 7.70
CA ARG A 6 13.13 1.24 7.59
C ARG A 6 12.94 0.51 6.26
N VAL A 7 12.19 -0.57 6.29
CA VAL A 7 11.75 -1.32 5.09
C VAL A 7 10.35 -0.85 4.71
N ILE A 8 10.16 -0.45 3.46
CA ILE A 8 8.96 0.25 3.01
C ILE A 8 8.27 -0.52 1.90
N GLY A 9 6.96 -0.71 2.05
CA GLY A 9 6.08 -1.11 0.96
C GLY A 9 5.21 0.07 0.56
N ILE A 10 5.28 0.53 -0.68
CA ILE A 10 4.50 1.66 -1.20
C ILE A 10 3.72 1.27 -2.45
N GLY A 11 2.43 1.57 -2.48
CA GLY A 11 1.56 1.31 -3.61
C GLY A 11 0.13 1.06 -3.19
N GLU A 12 -0.53 0.08 -3.82
CA GLU A 12 -1.94 -0.23 -3.60
C GLU A 12 -2.22 -0.82 -2.20
N ALA A 13 -3.30 -0.35 -1.59
CA ALA A 13 -4.00 -1.00 -0.48
C ALA A 13 -5.47 -1.12 -0.89
N LEU A 14 -6.02 -2.31 -0.81
CA LEU A 14 -7.34 -2.63 -1.37
C LEU A 14 -8.02 -3.77 -0.61
N TRP A 15 -9.31 -3.89 -0.84
CA TRP A 15 -10.11 -5.00 -0.37
C TRP A 15 -10.48 -5.93 -1.53
N ASP A 16 -10.14 -7.21 -1.42
CA ASP A 16 -10.64 -8.25 -2.29
C ASP A 16 -12.04 -8.64 -1.81
N VAL A 17 -13.05 -8.35 -2.63
CA VAL A 17 -14.45 -8.66 -2.34
C VAL A 17 -14.81 -9.98 -3.02
N LEU A 18 -14.90 -11.02 -2.21
CA LEU A 18 -15.22 -12.40 -2.59
C LEU A 18 -16.70 -12.70 -2.30
N PRO A 19 -17.30 -13.74 -2.93
CA PRO A 19 -18.66 -14.15 -2.62
C PRO A 19 -18.89 -14.47 -1.13
N GLU A 20 -17.89 -15.03 -0.45
CA GLU A 20 -17.94 -15.40 0.97
C GLU A 20 -17.54 -14.27 1.94
N GLY A 21 -17.11 -13.13 1.43
CA GLY A 21 -16.67 -11.99 2.25
C GLY A 21 -15.51 -11.23 1.64
N LYS A 22 -14.96 -10.28 2.39
CA LYS A 22 -13.87 -9.43 1.93
C LYS A 22 -12.56 -9.71 2.69
N LYS A 23 -11.43 -9.53 2.01
CA LYS A 23 -10.09 -9.66 2.59
C LYS A 23 -9.26 -8.42 2.23
N LEU A 24 -8.53 -7.93 3.23
CA LEU A 24 -7.57 -6.86 3.00
C LEU A 24 -6.38 -7.40 2.20
N GLY A 25 -6.01 -6.70 1.15
CA GLY A 25 -4.95 -7.06 0.21
C GLY A 25 -4.13 -5.85 -0.22
N GLY A 26 -3.29 -6.09 -1.20
CA GLY A 26 -2.32 -5.13 -1.71
C GLY A 26 -0.90 -5.63 -1.46
N ALA A 27 -0.15 -5.84 -2.53
CA ALA A 27 1.19 -6.40 -2.44
C ALA A 27 2.15 -5.59 -1.53
N PRO A 28 2.16 -4.25 -1.58
CA PRO A 28 3.04 -3.45 -0.71
C PRO A 28 2.73 -3.61 0.78
N ALA A 29 1.46 -3.66 1.16
CA ALA A 29 1.06 -3.86 2.55
C ALA A 29 1.40 -5.27 3.04
N ASN A 30 1.18 -6.30 2.20
CA ASN A 30 1.57 -7.67 2.50
C ASN A 30 3.09 -7.79 2.67
N PHE A 31 3.87 -7.15 1.82
CA PHE A 31 5.33 -7.09 1.96
C PHE A 31 5.75 -6.47 3.30
N ALA A 32 5.20 -5.32 3.66
CA ALA A 32 5.52 -4.66 4.93
C ALA A 32 5.14 -5.52 6.15
N PHE A 33 3.99 -6.19 6.10
CA PHE A 33 3.53 -7.09 7.16
C PHE A 33 4.49 -8.27 7.35
N HIS A 34 4.88 -8.95 6.27
CA HIS A 34 5.82 -10.07 6.36
C HIS A 34 7.22 -9.63 6.80
N ALA A 35 7.70 -8.48 6.34
CA ALA A 35 8.95 -7.90 6.80
C ALA A 35 8.94 -7.65 8.32
N LYS A 36 7.82 -7.13 8.85
CA LYS A 36 7.61 -6.96 10.29
C LYS A 36 7.69 -8.29 11.03
N GLN A 37 7.01 -9.32 10.54
CA GLN A 37 7.05 -10.65 11.16
C GLN A 37 8.45 -11.27 11.21
N MET A 38 9.33 -10.86 10.30
CA MET A 38 10.75 -11.22 10.30
C MET A 38 11.61 -10.34 11.21
N GLY A 39 11.01 -9.47 12.00
CA GLY A 39 11.70 -8.60 12.95
C GLY A 39 12.29 -7.33 12.36
N LEU A 40 11.88 -6.94 11.15
CA LEU A 40 12.30 -5.69 10.52
C LEU A 40 11.38 -4.53 10.91
N ASP A 41 11.93 -3.32 11.02
CA ASP A 41 11.14 -2.09 11.11
C ASP A 41 10.57 -1.79 9.74
N SER A 42 9.27 -1.99 9.55
CA SER A 42 8.60 -1.86 8.26
C SER A 42 7.41 -0.91 8.33
N ILE A 43 7.07 -0.32 7.19
CA ILE A 43 5.92 0.57 7.02
C ILE A 43 5.24 0.33 5.68
N ALA A 44 3.90 0.33 5.68
CA ALA A 44 3.08 0.33 4.48
C ALA A 44 2.63 1.76 4.15
N ILE A 45 2.84 2.19 2.92
CA ILE A 45 2.44 3.51 2.42
C ILE A 45 1.45 3.34 1.27
N SER A 46 0.30 3.97 1.38
CA SER A 46 -0.74 4.04 0.35
C SER A 46 -1.61 5.27 0.56
N ALA A 47 -2.83 5.26 0.06
CA ALA A 47 -3.87 6.21 0.39
C ALA A 47 -5.22 5.50 0.58
N LEU A 48 -6.08 6.07 1.39
CA LEU A 48 -7.42 5.56 1.70
C LEU A 48 -8.47 6.65 1.46
N GLY A 49 -9.69 6.23 1.18
CA GLY A 49 -10.83 7.12 1.11
C GLY A 49 -11.36 7.53 2.49
N ASN A 50 -12.17 8.57 2.51
CA ASN A 50 -12.96 8.98 3.68
C ASN A 50 -14.24 8.14 3.73
N ASP A 51 -14.10 6.84 3.92
CA ASP A 51 -15.18 5.86 3.88
C ASP A 51 -14.97 4.73 4.91
N ASP A 52 -15.99 3.91 5.10
CA ASP A 52 -15.97 2.82 6.07
C ASP A 52 -14.86 1.80 5.79
N LEU A 53 -14.58 1.52 4.52
CA LEU A 53 -13.49 0.62 4.15
C LEU A 53 -12.11 1.19 4.50
N GLY A 54 -11.95 2.51 4.41
CA GLY A 54 -10.74 3.19 4.90
C GLY A 54 -10.56 3.02 6.40
N ASP A 55 -11.63 3.16 7.17
CA ASP A 55 -11.62 2.97 8.62
C ASP A 55 -11.35 1.52 9.00
N GLU A 56 -11.96 0.56 8.30
CA GLU A 56 -11.70 -0.86 8.49
C GLU A 56 -10.25 -1.23 8.14
N THR A 57 -9.65 -0.59 7.13
CA THR A 57 -8.24 -0.79 6.79
C THR A 57 -7.33 -0.39 7.94
N ILE A 58 -7.56 0.79 8.52
CA ILE A 58 -6.80 1.27 9.68
C ILE A 58 -6.95 0.32 10.86
N ALA A 59 -8.18 -0.09 11.18
CA ALA A 59 -8.44 -1.03 12.26
C ALA A 59 -7.72 -2.37 12.06
N ALA A 60 -7.69 -2.89 10.83
CA ALA A 60 -7.00 -4.14 10.50
C ALA A 60 -5.47 -4.01 10.63
N PHE A 61 -4.90 -2.87 10.26
CA PHE A 61 -3.46 -2.63 10.45
C PHE A 61 -3.10 -2.44 11.92
N ASP A 62 -3.93 -1.74 12.69
CA ASP A 62 -3.75 -1.59 14.13
C ASP A 62 -3.80 -2.94 14.87
N GLU A 63 -4.74 -3.80 14.50
CA GLU A 63 -4.85 -5.16 15.04
C GLU A 63 -3.58 -5.99 14.76
N LYS A 64 -2.99 -5.82 13.59
CA LYS A 64 -1.74 -6.48 13.19
C LYS A 64 -0.50 -5.76 13.70
N GLU A 65 -0.66 -4.66 14.40
CA GLU A 65 0.42 -3.77 14.86
C GLU A 65 1.35 -3.34 13.70
N LEU A 66 0.82 -3.25 12.48
CA LEU A 66 1.56 -2.81 11.30
C LEU A 66 1.67 -1.29 11.29
N THR A 67 2.87 -0.78 11.16
CA THR A 67 3.08 0.66 10.94
C THR A 67 2.65 1.03 9.52
N TYR A 68 1.90 2.11 9.41
CA TYR A 68 1.38 2.59 8.12
C TYR A 68 1.41 4.12 8.03
N LEU A 69 1.43 4.61 6.81
CA LEU A 69 1.18 6.02 6.48
C LEU A 69 0.23 6.05 5.29
N MET A 70 -1.03 6.37 5.55
CA MET A 70 -2.12 6.31 4.58
C MET A 70 -2.98 7.56 4.66
N PRO A 71 -2.57 8.66 4.00
CA PRO A 71 -3.38 9.87 3.93
C PRO A 71 -4.75 9.57 3.34
N ARG A 72 -5.76 10.29 3.82
CA ARG A 72 -7.12 10.25 3.28
C ARG A 72 -7.22 11.17 2.07
N VAL A 73 -7.84 10.68 1.03
CA VAL A 73 -8.06 11.41 -0.23
C VAL A 73 -9.53 11.38 -0.62
N ASP A 74 -9.94 12.27 -1.52
CA ASP A 74 -11.33 12.38 -2.00
C ASP A 74 -11.67 11.36 -3.11
N TYR A 75 -11.23 10.12 -2.88
CA TYR A 75 -11.50 8.97 -3.74
C TYR A 75 -11.86 7.78 -2.85
N PRO A 76 -12.68 6.85 -3.33
CA PRO A 76 -13.06 5.68 -2.53
C PRO A 76 -11.86 4.78 -2.26
N THR A 77 -11.86 4.13 -1.10
CA THR A 77 -10.89 3.06 -0.79
C THR A 77 -10.97 1.97 -1.85
N GLY A 78 -9.82 1.49 -2.31
CA GLY A 78 -9.72 0.55 -3.42
C GLY A 78 -10.37 -0.79 -3.14
N THR A 79 -11.11 -1.30 -4.12
CA THR A 79 -11.72 -2.64 -4.08
C THR A 79 -11.44 -3.40 -5.36
N VAL A 80 -11.37 -4.72 -5.22
CA VAL A 80 -11.32 -5.68 -6.33
C VAL A 80 -12.52 -6.62 -6.17
N GLN A 81 -13.40 -6.65 -7.16
CA GLN A 81 -14.49 -7.63 -7.19
C GLN A 81 -13.98 -8.93 -7.79
N VAL A 82 -14.06 -10.02 -7.03
CA VAL A 82 -13.64 -11.34 -7.48
C VAL A 82 -14.90 -12.15 -7.78
N LYS A 83 -15.05 -12.55 -9.04
CA LYS A 83 -16.14 -13.42 -9.50
C LYS A 83 -15.54 -14.74 -9.95
N LEU A 84 -16.18 -15.85 -9.56
CA LEU A 84 -15.81 -17.17 -10.05
C LEU A 84 -16.71 -17.53 -11.23
N ASP A 85 -16.12 -18.10 -12.30
CA ASP A 85 -16.89 -18.69 -13.37
C ASP A 85 -17.45 -20.09 -12.98
N GLU A 86 -18.13 -20.74 -13.90
CA GLU A 86 -18.73 -22.07 -13.70
C GLU A 86 -17.71 -23.17 -13.35
N ASN A 87 -16.43 -22.94 -13.68
CA ASN A 87 -15.31 -23.83 -13.42
C ASN A 87 -14.49 -23.41 -12.17
N GLY A 88 -14.93 -22.36 -11.46
CA GLY A 88 -14.20 -21.82 -10.30
C GLY A 88 -13.00 -20.97 -10.67
N VAL A 89 -12.85 -20.54 -11.93
CA VAL A 89 -11.76 -19.66 -12.36
C VAL A 89 -12.09 -18.22 -11.97
N PRO A 90 -11.20 -17.52 -11.22
CA PRO A 90 -11.46 -16.16 -10.79
C PRO A 90 -11.33 -15.16 -11.93
N ALA A 91 -12.29 -14.25 -12.04
CA ALA A 91 -12.21 -13.02 -12.81
C ALA A 91 -12.13 -11.84 -11.85
N TYR A 92 -11.18 -10.95 -12.05
CA TYR A 92 -10.90 -9.81 -11.19
C TYR A 92 -11.39 -8.52 -11.87
N ASP A 93 -12.23 -7.77 -11.17
CA ASP A 93 -12.60 -6.40 -11.55
C ASP A 93 -11.95 -5.43 -10.58
N ILE A 94 -10.78 -4.93 -10.94
CA ILE A 94 -10.01 -3.95 -10.16
C ILE A 94 -10.58 -2.57 -10.44
N LYS A 95 -11.29 -1.98 -9.48
CA LYS A 95 -11.91 -0.67 -9.65
C LYS A 95 -10.86 0.39 -9.94
N THR A 96 -11.22 1.30 -10.84
CA THR A 96 -10.39 2.44 -11.23
C THR A 96 -10.79 3.70 -10.48
N ASN A 97 -9.93 4.71 -10.50
CA ASN A 97 -10.17 6.01 -9.88
C ASN A 97 -10.46 5.90 -8.37
N VAL A 98 -9.64 5.13 -7.70
CA VAL A 98 -9.71 4.88 -6.26
C VAL A 98 -8.57 5.57 -5.51
N ALA A 99 -8.58 5.48 -4.19
CA ALA A 99 -7.63 6.19 -3.33
C ALA A 99 -6.18 5.88 -3.66
N TRP A 100 -5.80 4.61 -3.83
CA TRP A 100 -4.42 4.23 -4.14
C TRP A 100 -3.96 4.59 -5.57
N ASP A 101 -4.85 5.01 -6.46
CA ASP A 101 -4.50 5.68 -7.72
C ASP A 101 -4.04 7.12 -7.51
N ASN A 102 -4.30 7.72 -6.35
CA ASN A 102 -4.14 9.12 -6.03
C ASN A 102 -3.32 9.35 -4.75
N ILE A 103 -2.25 8.61 -4.56
CA ILE A 103 -1.36 8.73 -3.40
C ILE A 103 -0.62 10.07 -3.48
N PRO A 104 -0.81 11.00 -2.53
CA PRO A 104 -0.06 12.24 -2.51
C PRO A 104 1.36 12.01 -1.98
N LEU A 105 2.32 12.78 -2.44
CA LEU A 105 3.66 12.80 -1.86
C LEU A 105 3.71 13.83 -0.73
N THR A 106 3.57 13.39 0.50
CA THR A 106 3.58 14.24 1.70
C THR A 106 5.01 14.49 2.20
N ASP A 107 5.19 15.54 3.01
CA ASP A 107 6.50 15.82 3.63
C ASP A 107 6.95 14.69 4.55
N GLU A 108 6.03 14.05 5.26
CA GLU A 108 6.31 12.88 6.09
C GLU A 108 6.82 11.71 5.25
N MET A 109 6.24 11.46 4.07
CA MET A 109 6.75 10.45 3.14
C MET A 109 8.16 10.77 2.67
N ARG A 110 8.47 12.04 2.40
CA ARG A 110 9.81 12.47 1.97
C ARG A 110 10.86 12.19 3.04
N GLU A 111 10.52 12.42 4.31
CA GLU A 111 11.41 12.12 5.43
C GLU A 111 11.64 10.61 5.59
N ILE A 112 10.57 9.81 5.49
CA ILE A 112 10.65 8.35 5.53
C ILE A 112 11.52 7.82 4.39
N ALA A 113 11.39 8.36 3.18
CA ALA A 113 12.19 7.95 2.04
C ALA A 113 13.69 8.13 2.28
N ARG A 114 14.11 9.24 2.91
CA ARG A 114 15.52 9.52 3.19
C ARG A 114 16.17 8.57 4.19
N ASP A 115 15.37 7.89 5.01
CA ASP A 115 15.84 6.90 6.00
C ASP A 115 15.54 5.45 5.54
N ALA A 116 15.21 5.25 4.28
CA ALA A 116 14.84 3.95 3.75
C ALA A 116 16.06 3.03 3.59
N ARG A 117 15.93 1.80 4.05
CA ARG A 117 16.89 0.73 3.82
C ARG A 117 16.51 -0.14 2.62
N ALA A 118 15.22 -0.36 2.44
CA ALA A 118 14.66 -1.10 1.31
C ALA A 118 13.28 -0.54 0.95
N VAL A 119 12.96 -0.52 -0.32
CA VAL A 119 11.64 -0.12 -0.83
C VAL A 119 11.13 -1.16 -1.80
N CYS A 120 9.91 -1.63 -1.57
CA CYS A 120 9.16 -2.49 -2.46
C CYS A 120 7.99 -1.72 -3.05
N TRP A 121 7.85 -1.75 -4.37
CA TRP A 121 6.69 -1.22 -5.09
C TRP A 121 6.37 -2.11 -6.28
N GLY A 122 5.15 -2.01 -6.79
CA GLY A 122 4.69 -2.80 -7.93
C GLY A 122 4.29 -1.94 -9.13
N SER A 123 3.79 -2.59 -10.16
CA SER A 123 3.32 -1.93 -11.37
C SER A 123 1.87 -1.46 -11.26
N LEU A 124 1.04 -2.09 -10.45
CA LEU A 124 -0.40 -1.81 -10.40
C LEU A 124 -0.69 -0.35 -10.02
N ALA A 125 -0.07 0.16 -8.96
CA ALA A 125 -0.25 1.55 -8.52
C ALA A 125 0.41 2.58 -9.46
N GLN A 126 1.09 2.15 -10.49
CA GLN A 126 1.67 3.01 -11.53
C GLN A 126 0.75 3.19 -12.76
N ARG A 127 -0.44 2.60 -12.75
CA ARG A 127 -1.42 2.75 -13.83
C ARG A 127 -1.98 4.17 -13.95
N ASN A 128 -1.98 4.94 -12.85
CA ASN A 128 -2.40 6.33 -12.80
C ASN A 128 -1.20 7.24 -12.57
N ASP A 129 -1.16 8.38 -13.25
CA ASP A 129 -0.02 9.30 -13.22
C ASP A 129 0.26 9.87 -11.83
N VAL A 130 -0.76 10.14 -11.01
CA VAL A 130 -0.59 10.73 -9.67
C VAL A 130 0.24 9.79 -8.80
N SER A 131 -0.21 8.57 -8.60
CA SER A 131 0.52 7.58 -7.77
C SER A 131 1.83 7.16 -8.39
N ARG A 132 1.91 7.02 -9.73
CA ARG A 132 3.15 6.72 -10.41
C ARG A 132 4.22 7.77 -10.13
N ASN A 133 3.87 9.05 -10.25
CA ASN A 133 4.81 10.14 -9.98
C ASN A 133 5.21 10.17 -8.51
N THR A 134 4.28 9.97 -7.59
CA THR A 134 4.57 9.87 -6.15
C THR A 134 5.55 8.75 -5.85
N ILE A 135 5.33 7.55 -6.40
CA ILE A 135 6.22 6.40 -6.19
C ILE A 135 7.62 6.68 -6.75
N HIS A 136 7.70 7.21 -7.97
CA HIS A 136 8.99 7.53 -8.59
C HIS A 136 9.76 8.60 -7.82
N ASP A 137 9.09 9.65 -7.38
CA ASP A 137 9.72 10.72 -6.59
C ASP A 137 10.11 10.22 -5.19
N PHE A 138 9.30 9.37 -4.58
CA PHE A 138 9.64 8.70 -3.33
C PHE A 138 10.93 7.87 -3.47
N VAL A 139 11.01 7.04 -4.48
CA VAL A 139 12.18 6.17 -4.74
C VAL A 139 13.44 7.00 -5.00
N LYS A 140 13.33 8.11 -5.72
CA LYS A 140 14.48 9.04 -5.97
C LYS A 140 15.02 9.66 -4.69
N LEU A 141 14.22 9.81 -3.65
CA LEU A 141 14.64 10.38 -2.37
C LEU A 141 15.35 9.38 -1.46
N THR A 142 15.31 8.10 -1.79
CA THR A 142 15.97 7.06 -0.99
C THR A 142 17.50 7.13 -1.12
N PRO A 143 18.25 6.75 -0.06
CA PRO A 143 19.71 6.72 -0.11
C PRO A 143 20.25 5.80 -1.22
N ASP A 144 21.47 6.06 -1.69
CA ASP A 144 22.11 5.26 -2.75
C ASP A 144 22.29 3.79 -2.38
N ASN A 145 22.45 3.50 -1.10
CA ASN A 145 22.57 2.14 -0.55
C ASN A 145 21.22 1.48 -0.20
N CYS A 146 20.10 2.13 -0.53
CA CYS A 146 18.77 1.54 -0.36
C CYS A 146 18.55 0.42 -1.37
N LEU A 147 18.06 -0.73 -0.92
CA LEU A 147 17.60 -1.80 -1.81
C LEU A 147 16.29 -1.37 -2.49
N ARG A 148 16.22 -1.60 -3.80
CA ARG A 148 15.08 -1.24 -4.65
C ARG A 148 14.65 -2.42 -5.49
#